data_d0fa1ccf7b859460cab6f52d88077c0d
#
_entry.id   d0fa1ccf7b859460cab6f52d88077c0d
#
_cell.length_a   1.000
_cell.length_b   1.000
_cell.length_c   1.000
_cell.angle_alpha   90.00
_cell.angle_beta   90.00
_cell.angle_gamma   90.00
#
_symmetry.space_group_name_H-M   'P 1'
#
loop_
_entity.id
_entity.type
_entity.pdbx_description
1 polymer ?
#
loop_
_entity_poly.entity_id
_entity_poly.type
_entity_poly.pdbx_seq_one_letter_code
_entity_poly.pdbx_strand_id
1 'polypeptide(L)'
;VDQLKVARESRAGYNRDKFKLWVDADGDGCDAREEVLLAKAVKKPRQGKGCKLTGGQWASYYDGKTVTDPSTLDIDHGVPLAEAWDSGASKWPAKRREAYANDLTAPRGLVAVSSGPNRTKGDKAPAEWLPPAKAAYCTYAADWTSTKLRWNLSADTAERAALRKLAAGCPTTTVSFTPAP
;
A
#
# COMPACT_ATOMS: atom_id res chain seq x y z
N VAL A 1 -4.67 12.67 -9.95
CA VAL A 1 -4.17 11.84 -11.07
C VAL A 1 -3.34 12.65 -12.05
N ASP A 2 -3.79 13.85 -12.43
CA ASP A 2 -3.13 14.66 -13.49
C ASP A 2 -1.73 15.18 -13.12
N GLN A 3 -1.40 15.22 -11.85
CA GLN A 3 -0.06 15.55 -11.35
C GLN A 3 0.94 14.39 -11.47
N LEU A 4 0.48 13.17 -11.72
CA LEU A 4 1.39 12.04 -11.91
C LEU A 4 2.21 12.23 -13.19
N LYS A 5 3.52 12.10 -13.07
CA LYS A 5 4.43 12.07 -14.23
C LYS A 5 4.18 10.80 -15.03
N VAL A 6 4.13 10.91 -16.33
CA VAL A 6 4.03 9.74 -17.22
C VAL A 6 5.44 9.34 -17.66
N ALA A 7 5.80 8.08 -17.45
CA ALA A 7 7.05 7.52 -17.92
C ALA A 7 6.87 6.03 -18.25
N ARG A 8 7.77 5.52 -19.10
CA ARG A 8 7.86 4.08 -19.36
C ARG A 8 8.43 3.37 -18.15
N GLU A 9 7.81 2.29 -17.76
CA GLU A 9 8.22 1.42 -16.68
C GLU A 9 9.24 0.37 -17.10
N SER A 10 9.99 -0.12 -16.12
CA SER A 10 10.99 -1.18 -16.37
C SER A 10 11.19 -2.05 -15.12
N ARG A 11 10.88 -3.33 -15.24
CA ARG A 11 11.11 -4.37 -14.23
C ARG A 11 12.56 -4.84 -14.17
N ALA A 12 13.43 -4.34 -15.05
CA ALA A 12 14.82 -4.78 -15.12
C ALA A 12 15.54 -4.69 -13.77
N GLY A 13 16.12 -5.81 -13.34
CA GLY A 13 16.87 -5.91 -12.10
C GLY A 13 16.04 -5.87 -10.82
N TYR A 14 14.72 -5.96 -10.88
CA TYR A 14 13.89 -6.07 -9.69
C TYR A 14 14.23 -7.33 -8.90
N ASN A 15 14.34 -7.14 -7.61
CA ASN A 15 14.34 -8.20 -6.61
C ASN A 15 13.66 -7.63 -5.36
N ARG A 16 12.69 -8.37 -4.80
CA ARG A 16 11.96 -7.98 -3.59
C ARG A 16 12.88 -7.69 -2.41
N ASP A 17 13.99 -8.42 -2.27
CA ASP A 17 14.95 -8.28 -1.18
C ASP A 17 15.71 -6.93 -1.20
N LYS A 18 15.60 -6.18 -2.30
CA LYS A 18 16.11 -4.80 -2.35
C LYS A 18 15.27 -3.80 -1.55
N PHE A 19 14.09 -4.23 -1.09
CA PHE A 19 13.22 -3.51 -0.16
C PHE A 19 13.25 -4.26 1.17
N LYS A 20 14.00 -3.76 2.14
CA LYS A 20 14.07 -4.39 3.45
C LYS A 20 12.72 -4.23 4.18
N LEU A 21 12.10 -5.33 4.50
CA LEU A 21 10.87 -5.53 5.26
C LEU A 21 11.21 -6.32 6.52
N TRP A 22 10.42 -6.34 7.45
CA TRP A 22 9.64 -5.42 8.19
C TRP A 22 10.53 -4.90 9.30
N VAL A 23 10.67 -3.59 9.46
CA VAL A 23 11.65 -3.00 10.36
C VAL A 23 10.93 -2.56 11.65
N ASP A 24 11.48 -2.96 12.79
CA ASP A 24 11.19 -2.37 14.09
C ASP A 24 12.08 -1.12 14.22
N ALA A 25 11.52 0.06 13.91
CA ALA A 25 12.30 1.29 13.75
C ALA A 25 12.55 2.02 15.08
N ASP A 26 11.68 1.84 16.07
CA ASP A 26 11.76 2.47 17.38
C ASP A 26 12.22 1.52 18.50
N GLY A 27 12.34 0.22 18.19
CA GLY A 27 12.88 -0.79 19.09
C GLY A 27 11.90 -1.23 20.18
N ASP A 28 10.59 -1.06 19.97
CA ASP A 28 9.56 -1.45 20.93
C ASP A 28 9.17 -2.93 20.87
N GLY A 29 9.69 -3.66 19.88
CA GLY A 29 9.45 -5.07 19.63
C GLY A 29 8.32 -5.34 18.65
N CYS A 30 7.69 -4.29 18.08
CA CYS A 30 6.74 -4.37 16.97
C CYS A 30 7.43 -3.94 15.68
N ASP A 31 7.40 -4.76 14.65
CA ASP A 31 7.87 -4.31 13.34
C ASP A 31 6.76 -3.53 12.59
N ALA A 32 7.08 -2.99 11.43
CA ALA A 32 6.14 -2.18 10.66
C ALA A 32 4.83 -2.92 10.32
N ARG A 33 4.84 -4.26 10.25
CA ARG A 33 3.63 -5.05 10.03
C ARG A 33 2.69 -4.99 11.23
N GLU A 34 3.21 -5.24 12.44
CA GLU A 34 2.44 -5.18 13.68
C GLU A 34 1.94 -3.76 13.93
N GLU A 35 2.77 -2.75 13.65
CA GLU A 35 2.39 -1.34 13.77
C GLU A 35 1.18 -0.99 12.88
N VAL A 36 1.17 -1.44 11.64
CA VAL A 36 0.02 -1.23 10.75
C VAL A 36 -1.22 -1.94 11.29
N LEU A 37 -1.09 -3.18 11.78
CA LEU A 37 -2.21 -3.90 12.37
C LEU A 37 -2.78 -3.17 13.60
N LEU A 38 -1.92 -2.65 14.48
CA LEU A 38 -2.33 -1.87 15.65
C LEU A 38 -3.03 -0.56 15.24
N ALA A 39 -2.46 0.16 14.28
CA ALA A 39 -2.99 1.44 13.81
C ALA A 39 -4.31 1.31 13.04
N LYS A 40 -4.51 0.20 12.29
CA LYS A 40 -5.69 -0.01 11.43
C LYS A 40 -6.81 -0.81 12.08
N ALA A 41 -6.63 -1.27 13.31
CA ALA A 41 -7.65 -2.03 14.01
C ALA A 41 -8.88 -1.18 14.32
N VAL A 42 -10.06 -1.64 13.90
CA VAL A 42 -11.37 -1.09 14.29
C VAL A 42 -11.65 -1.41 15.77
N LYS A 43 -11.28 -2.61 16.20
CA LYS A 43 -11.23 -3.00 17.60
C LYS A 43 -9.81 -3.46 17.91
N LYS A 44 -9.19 -2.83 18.92
CA LYS A 44 -7.79 -3.10 19.24
C LYS A 44 -7.56 -4.58 19.62
N PRO A 45 -6.52 -5.21 19.08
CA PRO A 45 -6.08 -6.53 19.50
C PRO A 45 -5.41 -6.46 20.88
N ARG A 46 -5.19 -7.61 21.48
CA ARG A 46 -4.29 -7.76 22.64
C ARG A 46 -2.86 -7.91 22.11
N GLN A 47 -1.96 -7.16 22.69
CA GLN A 47 -0.53 -7.27 22.41
C GLN A 47 0.14 -8.12 23.49
N GLY A 48 0.80 -9.20 23.11
CA GLY A 48 1.57 -10.08 23.96
C GLY A 48 3.07 -9.87 23.80
N LYS A 49 3.87 -10.76 24.41
CA LYS A 49 5.33 -10.71 24.33
C LYS A 49 5.81 -10.75 22.88
N GLY A 50 6.79 -9.89 22.53
CA GLY A 50 7.34 -9.78 21.17
C GLY A 50 6.28 -9.35 20.17
N CYS A 51 5.42 -8.43 20.56
CA CYS A 51 4.33 -7.85 19.75
C CYS A 51 3.34 -8.86 19.15
N LYS A 52 3.21 -10.06 19.73
CA LYS A 52 2.24 -11.05 19.27
C LYS A 52 0.82 -10.54 19.45
N LEU A 53 0.12 -10.28 18.34
CA LEU A 53 -1.26 -9.78 18.34
C LEU A 53 -2.27 -10.94 18.38
N THR A 54 -3.31 -10.79 19.20
CA THR A 54 -4.42 -11.76 19.33
C THR A 54 -5.76 -11.06 19.45
N GLY A 55 -6.80 -11.64 18.81
CA GLY A 55 -8.10 -11.01 18.73
C GLY A 55 -8.04 -9.71 17.93
N GLY A 56 -8.92 -8.76 18.24
CA GLY A 56 -9.05 -7.52 17.49
C GLY A 56 -10.08 -7.62 16.36
N GLN A 57 -10.20 -6.53 15.59
CA GLN A 57 -11.09 -6.49 14.42
C GLN A 57 -10.56 -5.47 13.41
N TRP A 58 -10.57 -5.86 12.16
CA TRP A 58 -10.14 -5.02 11.03
C TRP A 58 -11.20 -5.04 9.93
N ALA A 59 -11.28 -3.94 9.20
CA ALA A 59 -12.09 -3.86 7.98
C ALA A 59 -11.15 -3.94 6.76
N SER A 60 -11.23 -5.06 6.03
CA SER A 60 -10.54 -5.19 4.74
C SER A 60 -11.34 -4.46 3.67
N TYR A 61 -10.85 -3.31 3.23
CA TYR A 61 -11.61 -2.51 2.26
C TYR A 61 -11.56 -3.09 0.84
N TYR A 62 -10.63 -4.01 0.52
CA TYR A 62 -10.58 -4.65 -0.80
C TYR A 62 -11.79 -5.52 -1.10
N ASP A 63 -12.33 -6.20 -0.09
CA ASP A 63 -13.47 -7.11 -0.24
C ASP A 63 -14.65 -6.79 0.70
N GLY A 64 -14.51 -5.71 1.47
CA GLY A 64 -15.56 -5.27 2.42
C GLY A 64 -15.73 -6.18 3.63
N LYS A 65 -14.81 -7.09 3.89
CA LYS A 65 -14.91 -8.05 4.98
C LYS A 65 -14.40 -7.50 6.31
N THR A 66 -15.06 -7.92 7.36
CA THR A 66 -14.57 -7.80 8.73
C THR A 66 -13.73 -9.03 9.06
N VAL A 67 -12.50 -8.80 9.53
CA VAL A 67 -11.54 -9.84 9.90
C VAL A 67 -11.23 -9.73 11.38
N THR A 68 -11.23 -10.85 12.11
CA THR A 68 -10.98 -10.89 13.56
C THR A 68 -9.73 -11.68 13.95
N ASP A 69 -9.09 -12.32 12.98
CA ASP A 69 -7.83 -13.03 13.15
C ASP A 69 -6.71 -12.30 12.39
N PRO A 70 -5.76 -11.64 13.09
CA PRO A 70 -4.68 -10.89 12.44
C PRO A 70 -3.75 -11.77 11.59
N SER A 71 -3.72 -13.10 11.82
CA SER A 71 -2.90 -14.01 11.03
C SER A 71 -3.43 -14.21 9.60
N THR A 72 -4.68 -13.89 9.35
CA THR A 72 -5.33 -13.99 8.03
C THR A 72 -5.31 -12.69 7.22
N LEU A 73 -4.71 -11.64 7.80
CA LEU A 73 -4.48 -10.36 7.14
C LEU A 73 -3.08 -10.28 6.56
N ASP A 74 -2.98 -9.77 5.36
CA ASP A 74 -1.73 -9.27 4.80
C ASP A 74 -1.64 -7.75 5.00
N ILE A 75 -0.41 -7.25 5.18
CA ILE A 75 -0.15 -5.81 5.03
C ILE A 75 0.28 -5.60 3.59
N ASP A 76 -0.57 -4.93 2.85
CA ASP A 76 -0.32 -4.62 1.46
C ASP A 76 0.27 -3.22 1.29
N HIS A 77 1.26 -3.11 0.41
CA HIS A 77 1.68 -1.83 -0.14
C HIS A 77 0.66 -1.40 -1.18
N GLY A 78 -0.06 -0.30 -0.94
CA GLY A 78 -1.07 0.22 -1.87
C GLY A 78 -0.56 0.24 -3.31
N VAL A 79 0.66 0.78 -3.51
CA VAL A 79 1.47 0.58 -4.72
C VAL A 79 2.49 -0.51 -4.43
N PRO A 80 2.45 -1.68 -5.11
CA PRO A 80 3.34 -2.81 -4.87
C PRO A 80 4.82 -2.45 -4.98
N LEU A 81 5.69 -3.18 -4.26
CA LEU A 81 7.15 -2.94 -4.32
C LEU A 81 7.71 -3.05 -5.73
N ALA A 82 7.22 -4.01 -6.50
CA ALA A 82 7.62 -4.21 -7.88
C ALA A 82 7.17 -3.05 -8.77
N GLU A 83 5.94 -2.58 -8.58
CA GLU A 83 5.40 -1.41 -9.27
C GLU A 83 6.16 -0.12 -8.90
N ALA A 84 6.48 0.06 -7.62
CA ALA A 84 7.33 1.17 -7.19
C ALA A 84 8.72 1.11 -7.85
N TRP A 85 9.31 -0.09 -7.98
CA TRP A 85 10.57 -0.30 -8.68
C TRP A 85 10.48 0.15 -10.13
N ASP A 86 9.45 -0.31 -10.84
CA ASP A 86 9.23 -0.03 -12.26
C ASP A 86 9.05 1.46 -12.53
N SER A 87 8.38 2.14 -11.61
CA SER A 87 8.00 3.54 -11.70
C SER A 87 9.01 4.53 -11.09
N GLY A 88 10.21 4.05 -10.69
CA GLY A 88 11.31 4.92 -10.30
C GLY A 88 12.16 4.49 -9.11
N ALA A 89 11.67 3.63 -8.21
CA ALA A 89 12.42 3.18 -7.04
C ALA A 89 13.68 2.36 -7.37
N SER A 90 13.79 1.86 -8.60
CA SER A 90 15.01 1.22 -9.11
C SER A 90 16.25 2.13 -9.00
N LYS A 91 16.06 3.45 -9.07
CA LYS A 91 17.11 4.47 -8.98
C LYS A 91 17.39 4.95 -7.56
N TRP A 92 16.60 4.50 -6.58
CA TRP A 92 16.76 4.96 -5.20
C TRP A 92 17.91 4.25 -4.48
N PRO A 93 18.55 4.88 -3.51
CA PRO A 93 19.44 4.20 -2.59
C PRO A 93 18.63 3.20 -1.72
N ALA A 94 19.32 2.17 -1.20
CA ALA A 94 18.68 1.11 -0.40
C ALA A 94 17.91 1.66 0.80
N LYS A 95 18.44 2.68 1.48
CA LYS A 95 17.76 3.33 2.63
C LYS A 95 16.41 3.95 2.24
N ARG A 96 16.28 4.54 1.03
CA ARG A 96 15.02 5.11 0.57
C ARG A 96 14.00 4.01 0.21
N ARG A 97 14.46 2.89 -0.35
CA ARG A 97 13.60 1.72 -0.59
C ARG A 97 13.12 1.08 0.73
N GLU A 98 13.99 1.00 1.74
CA GLU A 98 13.60 0.56 3.09
C GLU A 98 12.57 1.51 3.69
N ALA A 99 12.76 2.82 3.59
CA ALA A 99 11.80 3.82 4.08
C ALA A 99 10.44 3.70 3.38
N TYR A 100 10.43 3.46 2.06
CA TYR A 100 9.19 3.20 1.31
C TYR A 100 8.47 1.95 1.82
N ALA A 101 9.22 0.87 1.99
CA ALA A 101 8.67 -0.43 2.38
C ALA A 101 8.09 -0.46 3.81
N ASN A 102 8.50 0.48 4.66
CA ASN A 102 8.08 0.57 6.06
C ASN A 102 7.45 1.95 6.39
N ASP A 103 6.79 2.59 5.42
CA ASP A 103 6.26 3.96 5.59
C ASP A 103 5.01 3.99 6.49
N LEU A 104 5.23 4.10 7.78
CA LEU A 104 4.18 4.25 8.79
C LEU A 104 3.63 5.68 8.88
N THR A 105 4.30 6.66 8.27
CA THR A 105 3.89 8.08 8.31
C THR A 105 2.86 8.44 7.25
N ALA A 106 2.69 7.58 6.24
CA ALA A 106 1.62 7.70 5.26
C ALA A 106 0.37 6.94 5.74
N PRO A 107 -0.77 7.62 5.98
CA PRO A 107 -1.94 6.97 6.58
C PRO A 107 -2.52 5.83 5.72
N ARG A 108 -2.16 5.75 4.45
CA ARG A 108 -2.74 4.82 3.47
C ARG A 108 -1.75 4.16 2.52
N GLY A 109 -0.45 4.32 2.76
CA GLY A 109 0.59 3.63 2.00
C GLY A 109 0.64 2.13 2.28
N LEU A 110 0.43 1.76 3.56
CA LEU A 110 0.32 0.39 4.03
C LEU A 110 -1.08 0.14 4.58
N VAL A 111 -1.72 -0.94 4.14
CA VAL A 111 -3.10 -1.27 4.50
C VAL A 111 -3.24 -2.73 4.94
N ALA A 112 -4.03 -2.96 5.99
CA ALA A 112 -4.38 -4.31 6.44
C ALA A 112 -5.58 -4.81 5.64
N VAL A 113 -5.41 -5.89 4.89
CA VAL A 113 -6.43 -6.43 3.99
C VAL A 113 -6.47 -7.96 4.04
N SER A 114 -7.60 -8.53 3.63
CA SER A 114 -7.74 -9.98 3.48
C SER A 114 -6.68 -10.54 2.53
N SER A 115 -6.03 -11.63 2.90
CA SER A 115 -4.93 -12.24 2.13
C SER A 115 -5.35 -12.70 0.73
N GLY A 116 -6.59 -13.17 0.54
CA GLY A 116 -7.09 -13.61 -0.77
C GLY A 116 -7.02 -12.52 -1.84
N PRO A 117 -7.75 -11.40 -1.69
CA PRO A 117 -7.65 -10.27 -2.60
C PRO A 117 -6.22 -9.73 -2.78
N ASN A 118 -5.44 -9.64 -1.70
CA ASN A 118 -4.06 -9.19 -1.78
C ASN A 118 -3.20 -10.07 -2.70
N ARG A 119 -3.32 -11.39 -2.56
CA ARG A 119 -2.59 -12.34 -3.42
C ARG A 119 -3.02 -12.29 -4.88
N THR A 120 -4.31 -12.02 -5.15
CA THR A 120 -4.78 -11.83 -6.54
C THR A 120 -4.32 -10.52 -7.15
N LYS A 121 -4.14 -9.46 -6.32
CA LYS A 121 -3.52 -8.21 -6.72
C LYS A 121 -2.07 -8.43 -7.12
N GLY A 122 -1.27 -9.05 -6.22
CA GLY A 122 0.16 -9.24 -6.47
C GLY A 122 0.85 -7.93 -6.84
N ASP A 123 1.58 -7.94 -7.96
CA ASP A 123 2.31 -6.77 -8.48
C ASP A 123 1.52 -5.93 -9.49
N LYS A 124 0.22 -6.22 -9.68
CA LYS A 124 -0.62 -5.62 -10.72
C LYS A 124 -0.97 -4.17 -10.44
N ALA A 125 -0.94 -3.36 -11.50
CA ALA A 125 -1.40 -1.98 -11.49
C ALA A 125 -2.93 -1.86 -11.66
N PRO A 126 -3.54 -0.66 -11.45
CA PRO A 126 -4.99 -0.45 -11.57
C PRO A 126 -5.59 -0.79 -12.92
N ALA A 127 -4.78 -0.87 -13.98
CA ALA A 127 -5.22 -1.32 -15.30
C ALA A 127 -5.45 -2.84 -15.38
N GLU A 128 -4.83 -3.62 -14.47
CA GLU A 128 -4.82 -5.08 -14.48
C GLU A 128 -5.63 -5.70 -13.35
N TRP A 129 -5.79 -4.97 -12.25
CA TRP A 129 -6.51 -5.44 -11.08
C TRP A 129 -7.23 -4.30 -10.35
N LEU A 130 -8.42 -4.59 -9.89
CA LEU A 130 -9.20 -3.71 -9.00
C LEU A 130 -9.72 -4.50 -7.80
N PRO A 131 -9.94 -3.85 -6.65
CA PRO A 131 -10.58 -4.47 -5.50
C PRO A 131 -11.90 -5.16 -5.86
N PRO A 132 -12.21 -6.36 -5.34
CA PRO A 132 -13.50 -7.01 -5.57
C PRO A 132 -14.71 -6.16 -5.15
N ALA A 133 -14.57 -5.40 -4.07
CA ALA A 133 -15.62 -4.50 -3.61
C ALA A 133 -15.59 -3.18 -4.41
N LYS A 134 -16.59 -2.94 -5.24
CA LYS A 134 -16.70 -1.70 -6.04
C LYS A 134 -16.71 -0.43 -5.17
N ALA A 135 -17.24 -0.50 -3.95
CA ALA A 135 -17.20 0.61 -2.99
C ALA A 135 -15.77 1.04 -2.61
N ALA A 136 -14.77 0.19 -2.82
CA ALA A 136 -13.38 0.49 -2.58
C ALA A 136 -12.71 1.33 -3.68
N TYR A 137 -13.30 1.47 -4.86
CA TYR A 137 -12.63 2.02 -6.04
C TYR A 137 -12.12 3.45 -5.83
N CYS A 138 -12.91 4.30 -5.22
CA CYS A 138 -12.51 5.69 -4.97
C CYS A 138 -11.35 5.77 -3.97
N THR A 139 -11.44 4.99 -2.90
CA THR A 139 -10.39 4.88 -1.90
C THR A 139 -9.11 4.31 -2.50
N TYR A 140 -9.21 3.23 -3.27
CA TYR A 140 -8.08 2.59 -3.92
C TYR A 140 -7.36 3.52 -4.90
N ALA A 141 -8.12 4.24 -5.75
CA ALA A 141 -7.55 5.20 -6.68
C ALA A 141 -6.87 6.39 -5.97
N ALA A 142 -7.46 6.85 -4.86
CA ALA A 142 -6.89 7.93 -4.06
C ALA A 142 -5.60 7.48 -3.34
N ASP A 143 -5.59 6.29 -2.73
CA ASP A 143 -4.44 5.72 -2.03
C ASP A 143 -3.27 5.47 -2.98
N TRP A 144 -3.55 4.91 -4.14
CA TRP A 144 -2.56 4.68 -5.19
C TRP A 144 -1.94 6.00 -5.66
N THR A 145 -2.79 6.96 -6.02
CA THR A 145 -2.34 8.27 -6.50
C THR A 145 -1.54 9.03 -5.44
N SER A 146 -2.01 9.04 -4.18
CA SER A 146 -1.31 9.71 -3.08
C SER A 146 0.06 9.10 -2.81
N THR A 147 0.15 7.76 -2.84
CA THR A 147 1.42 7.04 -2.65
C THR A 147 2.43 7.38 -3.75
N LYS A 148 2.01 7.36 -5.01
CA LYS A 148 2.90 7.73 -6.13
C LYS A 148 3.36 9.19 -6.05
N LEU A 149 2.46 10.12 -5.74
CA LEU A 149 2.80 11.53 -5.56
C LEU A 149 3.74 11.75 -4.38
N ARG A 150 3.45 11.13 -3.23
CA ARG A 150 4.28 11.19 -2.03
C ARG A 150 5.73 10.79 -2.31
N TRP A 151 5.94 9.71 -3.04
CA TRP A 151 7.25 9.12 -3.31
C TRP A 151 7.85 9.57 -4.64
N ASN A 152 7.19 10.51 -5.35
CA ASN A 152 7.59 11.01 -6.67
C ASN A 152 7.82 9.88 -7.69
N LEU A 153 6.94 8.89 -7.67
CA LEU A 153 6.90 7.80 -8.64
C LEU A 153 6.14 8.22 -9.89
N SER A 154 6.53 7.69 -11.03
CA SER A 154 5.80 7.87 -12.29
C SER A 154 4.64 6.88 -12.41
N ALA A 155 3.82 7.07 -13.42
CA ALA A 155 2.82 6.13 -13.87
C ALA A 155 3.03 5.85 -15.36
N ASP A 156 2.74 4.65 -15.83
CA ASP A 156 2.67 4.43 -17.25
C ASP A 156 1.35 4.95 -17.84
N THR A 157 1.20 4.88 -19.15
CA THR A 157 0.03 5.40 -19.86
C THR A 157 -1.24 4.61 -19.51
N ALA A 158 -1.15 3.29 -19.37
CA ALA A 158 -2.28 2.42 -19.07
C ALA A 158 -2.76 2.62 -17.63
N GLU A 159 -1.81 2.65 -16.68
CA GLU A 159 -2.07 2.93 -15.28
C GLU A 159 -2.77 4.28 -15.09
N ARG A 160 -2.21 5.35 -15.69
CA ARG A 160 -2.79 6.69 -15.59
C ARG A 160 -4.20 6.77 -16.20
N ALA A 161 -4.44 6.07 -17.32
CA ALA A 161 -5.77 6.00 -17.93
C ALA A 161 -6.76 5.28 -17.02
N ALA A 162 -6.37 4.16 -16.39
CA ALA A 162 -7.19 3.44 -15.44
C ALA A 162 -7.53 4.29 -14.20
N LEU A 163 -6.55 4.98 -13.63
CA LEU A 163 -6.76 5.90 -12.51
C LEU A 163 -7.70 7.05 -12.86
N ARG A 164 -7.60 7.63 -14.05
CA ARG A 164 -8.52 8.67 -14.53
C ARG A 164 -9.95 8.14 -14.68
N LYS A 165 -10.11 6.93 -15.21
CA LYS A 165 -11.42 6.28 -15.33
C LYS A 165 -12.07 6.06 -13.96
N LEU A 166 -11.30 5.61 -12.97
CA LEU A 166 -11.78 5.48 -11.59
C LEU A 166 -12.14 6.85 -11.00
N ALA A 167 -11.26 7.83 -11.13
CA ALA A 167 -11.45 9.17 -10.59
C ALA A 167 -12.70 9.88 -11.14
N ALA A 168 -13.07 9.63 -12.39
CA ALA A 168 -14.30 10.15 -12.99
C ALA A 168 -15.56 9.69 -12.25
N GLY A 169 -15.53 8.51 -11.63
CA GLY A 169 -16.61 8.00 -10.77
C GLY A 169 -16.55 8.49 -9.31
N CYS A 170 -15.59 9.34 -8.96
CA CYS A 170 -15.29 9.70 -7.57
C CYS A 170 -15.23 11.24 -7.35
N PRO A 171 -16.29 12.00 -7.70
CA PRO A 171 -16.24 13.47 -7.79
C PRO A 171 -15.97 14.16 -6.44
N THR A 172 -16.22 13.50 -5.32
CA THR A 172 -16.03 14.07 -3.97
C THR A 172 -14.76 13.55 -3.30
N THR A 173 -13.99 12.69 -3.97
CA THR A 173 -12.76 12.11 -3.40
C THR A 173 -11.58 13.04 -3.67
N THR A 174 -10.93 13.49 -2.60
CA THR A 174 -9.71 14.28 -2.67
C THR A 174 -8.48 13.45 -2.38
N VAL A 175 -7.36 13.79 -3.01
CA VAL A 175 -6.05 13.20 -2.75
C VAL A 175 -5.21 14.22 -1.98
N SER A 176 -4.76 13.83 -0.79
CA SER A 176 -3.80 14.60 0.00
C SER A 176 -2.56 13.74 0.26
N PHE A 177 -1.40 14.37 0.27
CA PHE A 177 -0.14 13.69 0.58
C PHE A 177 0.88 14.70 1.13
N THR A 178 1.79 14.21 1.94
CA THR A 178 3.01 14.91 2.31
C THR A 178 4.17 14.26 1.55
N PRO A 179 5.04 14.99 0.87
CA PRO A 179 6.23 14.42 0.22
C PRO A 179 7.04 13.56 1.19
N ALA A 180 7.50 12.41 0.73
CA ALA A 180 8.41 11.57 1.49
C ALA A 180 9.80 12.21 1.58
N PRO A 181 10.56 11.96 2.66
CA PRO A 181 11.92 12.48 2.84
C PRO A 181 12.91 11.96 1.81
#